data_bbc1674e2299ae2c26c915cfe8d101b3
#
_entry.id   bbc1674e2299ae2c26c915cfe8d101b3
#
_cell.length_a   1.000
_cell.length_b   1.000
_cell.length_c   1.000
_cell.angle_alpha   90.00
_cell.angle_beta   90.00
_cell.angle_gamma   90.00
#
_symmetry.space_group_name_H-M   'P 1'
#
loop_
_entity.id
_entity.type
_entity.pdbx_description
1 polymer ?
#
loop_
_entity_poly.entity_id
_entity_poly.type
_entity_poly.pdbx_seq_one_letter_code
_entity_poly.pdbx_strand_id
1 'polypeptide(L)'
;MEDTMSKLTDIKYRIDQLDGGTFQNLCDAYLACRGYGTGYSLGMKTGTNKTAKGNPDTYFMSTDGKYIFVMYTTQKDDFVNKALEDLGKCFDPSKTGLQPKDISEIVYCHTYGRLLPGEHQALHKFCEGQNAILTLVGLDELGNDLYLNYPRIAKDFLDICVDTGQIFSANEFVEEHDANKMSAPLHTEFLLRKE
;
A
#
# COMPACT_ATOMS: atom_id res chain seq x y z
N MET A 1 -1.69 10.27 33.92
CA MET A 1 -2.59 9.54 33.00
C MET A 1 -1.81 9.42 31.70
N GLU A 2 -1.28 8.26 31.36
CA GLU A 2 -0.72 8.05 30.04
C GLU A 2 -1.89 8.15 29.05
N ASP A 3 -1.78 9.09 28.13
CA ASP A 3 -2.75 9.29 27.06
C ASP A 3 -2.56 8.12 26.07
N THR A 4 -3.32 7.05 26.29
CA THR A 4 -3.18 5.83 25.50
C THR A 4 -3.74 6.09 24.10
N MET A 5 -2.86 6.36 23.15
CA MET A 5 -3.22 6.50 21.73
C MET A 5 -4.00 5.27 21.25
N SER A 6 -5.03 5.48 20.43
CA SER A 6 -5.72 4.36 19.79
C SER A 6 -4.74 3.61 18.85
N LYS A 7 -4.96 2.32 18.67
CA LYS A 7 -4.14 1.52 17.74
C LYS A 7 -4.10 2.10 16.32
N LEU A 8 -5.24 2.61 15.86
CA LEU A 8 -5.32 3.28 14.56
C LEU A 8 -4.44 4.53 14.50
N THR A 9 -4.45 5.35 15.57
CA THR A 9 -3.61 6.55 15.65
C THR A 9 -2.12 6.17 15.70
N ASP A 10 -1.76 5.11 16.44
CA ASP A 10 -0.38 4.61 16.51
C ASP A 10 0.09 4.08 15.14
N ILE A 11 -0.76 3.35 14.40
CA ILE A 11 -0.47 2.91 13.03
C ILE A 11 -0.15 4.12 12.14
N LYS A 12 -1.03 5.12 12.09
CA LYS A 12 -0.83 6.32 11.28
C LYS A 12 0.45 7.07 11.67
N TYR A 13 0.69 7.22 12.97
CA TYR A 13 1.90 7.84 13.47
C TYR A 13 3.16 7.10 13.03
N ARG A 14 3.18 5.76 13.15
CA ARG A 14 4.35 4.98 12.73
C ARG A 14 4.57 4.98 11.22
N ILE A 15 3.51 4.92 10.41
CA ILE A 15 3.64 5.11 8.96
C ILE A 15 4.28 6.46 8.64
N ASP A 16 3.85 7.51 9.33
CA ASP A 16 4.34 8.87 9.14
C ASP A 16 5.83 9.05 9.49
N GLN A 17 6.39 8.17 10.33
CA GLN A 17 7.79 8.17 10.75
C GLN A 17 8.69 7.25 9.91
N LEU A 18 8.15 6.51 8.95
CA LEU A 18 8.95 5.60 8.12
C LEU A 18 9.91 6.38 7.21
N ASP A 19 11.09 5.83 7.02
CA ASP A 19 11.96 6.24 5.93
C ASP A 19 11.40 5.79 4.58
N GLY A 20 11.86 6.42 3.49
CA GLY A 20 11.31 6.18 2.16
C GLY A 20 11.40 4.71 1.70
N GLY A 21 12.48 4.01 2.05
CA GLY A 21 12.65 2.60 1.66
C GLY A 21 11.71 1.67 2.41
N THR A 22 11.55 1.86 3.71
CA THR A 22 10.62 1.08 4.52
C THR A 22 9.18 1.37 4.14
N PHE A 23 8.84 2.65 3.85
CA PHE A 23 7.54 3.05 3.34
C PHE A 23 7.22 2.39 2.00
N GLN A 24 8.16 2.37 1.05
CA GLN A 24 8.01 1.66 -0.22
C GLN A 24 7.71 0.17 0.00
N ASN A 25 8.50 -0.53 0.82
CA ASN A 25 8.30 -1.95 1.10
C ASN A 25 6.92 -2.24 1.72
N LEU A 26 6.46 -1.39 2.64
CA LEU A 26 5.14 -1.49 3.24
C LEU A 26 4.04 -1.32 2.17
N CYS A 27 4.17 -0.31 1.31
CA CYS A 27 3.21 -0.06 0.23
C CYS A 27 3.22 -1.18 -0.82
N ASP A 28 4.38 -1.73 -1.18
CA ASP A 28 4.47 -2.88 -2.10
C ASP A 28 3.72 -4.10 -1.53
N ALA A 29 3.89 -4.41 -0.24
CA ALA A 29 3.16 -5.49 0.43
C ALA A 29 1.64 -5.21 0.49
N TYR A 30 1.26 -3.97 0.78
CA TYR A 30 -0.14 -3.54 0.79
C TYR A 30 -0.80 -3.65 -0.58
N LEU A 31 -0.15 -3.17 -1.64
CA LEU A 31 -0.67 -3.24 -3.00
C LEU A 31 -0.79 -4.69 -3.51
N ALA A 32 0.14 -5.56 -3.13
CA ALA A 32 0.02 -7.00 -3.41
C ALA A 32 -1.25 -7.59 -2.78
N CYS A 33 -1.58 -7.22 -1.55
CA CYS A 33 -2.82 -7.63 -0.89
C CYS A 33 -4.09 -7.00 -1.52
N ARG A 34 -3.95 -5.82 -2.15
CA ARG A 34 -5.02 -5.14 -2.90
C ARG A 34 -5.25 -5.72 -4.31
N GLY A 35 -4.52 -6.75 -4.70
CA GLY A 35 -4.70 -7.46 -5.96
C GLY A 35 -3.87 -6.94 -7.14
N TYR A 36 -2.93 -6.02 -6.92
CA TYR A 36 -1.99 -5.58 -7.97
C TYR A 36 -0.97 -6.66 -8.34
N GLY A 37 -0.87 -7.72 -7.52
CA GLY A 37 0.07 -8.81 -7.76
C GLY A 37 1.50 -8.51 -7.29
N THR A 38 2.48 -9.18 -7.88
CA THR A 38 3.89 -8.95 -7.56
C THR A 38 4.47 -7.90 -8.49
N GLY A 39 4.86 -6.76 -7.94
CA GLY A 39 5.46 -5.66 -8.69
C GLY A 39 6.93 -5.87 -9.03
N TYR A 40 7.40 -5.16 -10.04
CA TYR A 40 8.81 -5.05 -10.39
C TYR A 40 9.37 -3.76 -9.78
N SER A 41 10.06 -3.86 -8.65
CA SER A 41 10.64 -2.72 -7.95
C SER A 41 11.94 -2.27 -8.61
N LEU A 42 11.98 -1.04 -9.10
CA LEU A 42 13.16 -0.39 -9.68
C LEU A 42 13.81 0.57 -8.68
N GLY A 43 13.00 1.10 -7.75
CA GLY A 43 13.41 2.08 -6.74
C GLY A 43 14.17 1.52 -5.55
N MET A 44 14.41 0.20 -5.47
CA MET A 44 15.04 -0.47 -4.34
C MET A 44 16.27 -1.28 -4.74
N LYS A 45 17.28 -1.31 -3.86
CA LYS A 45 18.40 -2.26 -3.99
C LYS A 45 18.04 -3.56 -3.31
N THR A 46 18.03 -4.66 -4.06
CA THR A 46 17.69 -5.99 -3.57
C THR A 46 18.41 -6.34 -2.26
N GLY A 47 17.65 -6.79 -1.26
CA GLY A 47 18.17 -7.20 0.05
C GLY A 47 18.56 -6.07 0.99
N THR A 48 18.18 -4.82 0.69
CA THR A 48 18.44 -3.66 1.56
C THR A 48 17.23 -2.74 1.58
N ASN A 49 17.12 -1.87 2.59
CA ASN A 49 16.13 -0.78 2.63
C ASN A 49 16.66 0.51 1.94
N LYS A 50 17.67 0.39 1.08
CA LYS A 50 18.25 1.55 0.38
C LYS A 50 17.54 1.75 -0.94
N THR A 51 17.04 2.98 -1.16
CA THR A 51 16.45 3.40 -2.42
C THR A 51 17.50 3.48 -3.53
N ALA A 52 17.07 3.21 -4.74
CA ALA A 52 17.81 3.44 -5.98
C ALA A 52 17.06 4.46 -6.83
N LYS A 53 17.75 5.13 -7.75
CA LYS A 53 17.04 6.00 -8.71
C LYS A 53 16.37 5.10 -9.75
N GLY A 54 15.04 5.06 -9.71
CA GLY A 54 14.18 4.43 -10.69
C GLY A 54 13.06 5.38 -11.09
N ASN A 55 12.47 5.17 -12.26
CA ASN A 55 11.24 5.86 -12.66
C ASN A 55 10.46 4.96 -13.62
N PRO A 56 9.33 4.40 -13.18
CA PRO A 56 8.74 4.52 -11.83
C PRO A 56 9.56 3.80 -10.75
N ASP A 57 9.17 3.95 -9.47
CA ASP A 57 9.80 3.22 -8.36
C ASP A 57 9.46 1.72 -8.44
N THR A 58 8.20 1.40 -8.70
CA THR A 58 7.68 0.04 -8.92
C THR A 58 6.70 0.06 -10.10
N TYR A 59 6.58 -1.04 -10.83
CA TYR A 59 5.53 -1.20 -11.83
C TYR A 59 4.92 -2.60 -11.81
N PHE A 60 3.67 -2.65 -12.26
CA PHE A 60 2.93 -3.88 -12.53
C PHE A 60 2.53 -3.93 -14.00
N MET A 61 2.16 -5.12 -14.46
CA MET A 61 1.54 -5.32 -15.76
C MET A 61 0.06 -5.63 -15.54
N SER A 62 -0.82 -4.87 -16.15
CA SER A 62 -2.25 -5.18 -16.14
C SER A 62 -2.58 -6.30 -17.13
N THR A 63 -3.76 -6.88 -17.02
CA THR A 63 -4.20 -8.01 -17.87
C THR A 63 -4.33 -7.65 -19.34
N ASP A 64 -4.50 -6.39 -19.68
CA ASP A 64 -4.53 -5.86 -21.05
C ASP A 64 -3.12 -5.52 -21.62
N GLY A 65 -2.08 -5.82 -20.86
CA GLY A 65 -0.69 -5.62 -21.28
C GLY A 65 -0.18 -4.19 -21.12
N LYS A 66 -0.94 -3.31 -20.46
CA LYS A 66 -0.49 -1.96 -20.11
C LYS A 66 0.25 -1.94 -18.79
N TYR A 67 0.98 -0.86 -18.57
CA TYR A 67 1.74 -0.66 -17.33
C TYR A 67 0.91 0.09 -16.29
N ILE A 68 1.03 -0.34 -15.04
CA ILE A 68 0.59 0.36 -13.85
C ILE A 68 1.86 0.79 -13.12
N PHE A 69 2.08 2.09 -12.99
CA PHE A 69 3.24 2.65 -12.32
C PHE A 69 2.92 2.96 -10.87
N VAL A 70 3.89 2.76 -9.99
CA VAL A 70 3.76 3.12 -8.57
C VAL A 70 4.90 4.06 -8.19
N MET A 71 4.52 5.13 -7.51
CA MET A 71 5.42 6.12 -6.96
C MET A 71 5.20 6.23 -5.46
N TYR A 72 6.28 6.47 -4.71
CA TYR A 72 6.22 6.59 -3.25
C TYR A 72 6.88 7.88 -2.79
N THR A 73 6.26 8.56 -1.81
CA THR A 73 6.89 9.71 -1.19
C THR A 73 6.52 9.84 0.29
N THR A 74 7.52 10.14 1.09
CA THR A 74 7.35 10.58 2.49
C THR A 74 7.55 12.08 2.64
N GLN A 75 7.76 12.80 1.52
CA GLN A 75 7.92 14.25 1.51
C GLN A 75 6.59 14.94 1.80
N LYS A 76 6.61 15.90 2.73
CA LYS A 76 5.44 16.67 3.16
C LYS A 76 5.46 18.10 2.63
N ASP A 77 6.65 18.67 2.52
CA ASP A 77 6.82 20.03 2.05
C ASP A 77 6.60 20.08 0.54
N ASP A 78 5.82 21.08 0.09
CA ASP A 78 5.50 21.31 -1.32
C ASP A 78 4.99 20.04 -2.06
N PHE A 79 4.18 19.26 -1.36
CA PHE A 79 3.73 17.93 -1.81
C PHE A 79 3.09 17.96 -3.20
N VAL A 80 2.20 18.92 -3.47
CA VAL A 80 1.45 18.96 -4.75
C VAL A 80 2.37 19.19 -5.94
N ASN A 81 3.31 20.13 -5.82
CA ASN A 81 4.29 20.39 -6.89
C ASN A 81 5.21 19.17 -7.08
N LYS A 82 5.64 18.56 -5.98
CA LYS A 82 6.43 17.32 -6.03
C LYS A 82 5.68 16.19 -6.73
N ALA A 83 4.39 15.99 -6.39
CA ALA A 83 3.57 14.96 -7.01
C ALA A 83 3.38 15.23 -8.51
N LEU A 84 3.09 16.47 -8.92
CA LEU A 84 2.98 16.84 -10.34
C LEU A 84 4.29 16.61 -11.11
N GLU A 85 5.42 16.94 -10.49
CA GLU A 85 6.74 16.67 -11.09
C GLU A 85 6.98 15.16 -11.29
N ASP A 86 6.67 14.35 -10.30
CA ASP A 86 6.85 12.89 -10.36
C ASP A 86 5.88 12.26 -11.37
N LEU A 87 4.62 12.68 -11.38
CA LEU A 87 3.64 12.27 -12.40
C LEU A 87 4.12 12.66 -13.82
N GLY A 88 4.69 13.86 -13.99
CA GLY A 88 5.28 14.28 -15.25
C GLY A 88 6.42 13.38 -15.71
N LYS A 89 7.27 12.93 -14.79
CA LYS A 89 8.35 11.97 -15.09
C LYS A 89 7.83 10.61 -15.54
N CYS A 90 6.68 10.16 -14.98
CA CYS A 90 6.07 8.90 -15.38
C CYS A 90 5.63 8.90 -16.85
N PHE A 91 5.20 10.05 -17.37
CA PHE A 91 4.77 10.17 -18.77
C PHE A 91 5.88 10.64 -19.71
N ASP A 92 7.10 10.83 -19.24
CA ASP A 92 8.25 11.20 -20.06
C ASP A 92 8.93 9.95 -20.66
N PRO A 93 8.84 9.72 -22.00
CA PRO A 93 9.46 8.56 -22.61
C PRO A 93 10.98 8.50 -22.44
N SER A 94 11.63 9.65 -22.24
CA SER A 94 13.08 9.69 -21.98
C SER A 94 13.46 9.14 -20.62
N LYS A 95 12.51 9.10 -19.67
CA LYS A 95 12.70 8.59 -18.30
C LYS A 95 12.25 7.14 -18.14
N THR A 96 11.12 6.80 -18.75
CA THR A 96 10.47 5.49 -18.60
C THR A 96 10.78 4.51 -19.74
N GLY A 97 11.16 5.01 -20.92
CA GLY A 97 11.30 4.20 -22.14
C GLY A 97 9.96 3.81 -22.77
N LEU A 98 8.83 4.30 -22.25
CA LEU A 98 7.47 3.97 -22.70
C LEU A 98 6.74 5.19 -23.24
N GLN A 99 5.75 4.95 -24.09
CA GLN A 99 4.85 6.01 -24.51
C GLN A 99 3.72 6.19 -23.46
N PRO A 100 3.18 7.41 -23.25
CA PRO A 100 2.09 7.64 -22.28
C PRO A 100 0.89 6.71 -22.47
N LYS A 101 0.55 6.35 -23.71
CA LYS A 101 -0.56 5.45 -24.05
C LYS A 101 -0.40 4.02 -23.51
N ASP A 102 0.84 3.61 -23.20
CA ASP A 102 1.16 2.29 -22.68
C ASP A 102 0.98 2.20 -21.15
N ILE A 103 0.69 3.34 -20.51
CA ILE A 103 0.45 3.46 -19.07
C ILE A 103 -1.04 3.60 -18.84
N SER A 104 -1.64 2.66 -18.09
CA SER A 104 -3.07 2.68 -17.78
C SER A 104 -3.38 3.38 -16.46
N GLU A 105 -2.48 3.27 -15.50
CA GLU A 105 -2.69 3.77 -14.15
C GLU A 105 -1.39 4.21 -13.51
N ILE A 106 -1.47 5.22 -12.66
CA ILE A 106 -0.42 5.56 -11.70
C ILE A 106 -1.01 5.46 -10.30
N VAL A 107 -0.40 4.64 -9.46
CA VAL A 107 -0.67 4.57 -8.03
C VAL A 107 0.36 5.44 -7.32
N TYR A 108 -0.09 6.46 -6.61
CA TYR A 108 0.78 7.39 -5.89
C TYR A 108 0.58 7.24 -4.39
N CYS A 109 1.52 6.58 -3.71
CA CYS A 109 1.49 6.35 -2.27
C CYS A 109 2.22 7.48 -1.54
N HIS A 110 1.58 8.05 -0.51
CA HIS A 110 2.15 9.21 0.20
C HIS A 110 1.76 9.26 1.68
N THR A 111 2.62 9.90 2.48
CA THR A 111 2.33 10.17 3.90
C THR A 111 1.75 11.56 4.14
N TYR A 112 1.52 12.37 3.09
CA TYR A 112 0.96 13.70 3.23
C TYR A 112 -0.51 13.66 3.67
N GLY A 113 -0.80 14.26 4.83
CA GLY A 113 -2.10 14.13 5.50
C GLY A 113 -3.09 15.28 5.28
N ARG A 114 -2.78 16.26 4.40
CA ARG A 114 -3.58 17.49 4.27
C ARG A 114 -3.97 17.84 2.83
N LEU A 115 -4.14 16.85 1.98
CA LEU A 115 -4.50 17.07 0.57
C LEU A 115 -5.91 17.68 0.47
N LEU A 116 -5.97 18.92 -0.01
CA LEU A 116 -7.23 19.64 -0.20
C LEU A 116 -7.98 19.11 -1.43
N PRO A 117 -9.33 19.20 -1.46
CA PRO A 117 -10.10 18.71 -2.62
C PRO A 117 -9.68 19.28 -3.96
N GLY A 118 -9.31 20.58 -4.01
CA GLY A 118 -8.82 21.23 -5.23
C GLY A 118 -7.45 20.69 -5.68
N GLU A 119 -6.56 20.39 -4.75
CA GLU A 119 -5.25 19.78 -5.02
C GLU A 119 -5.41 18.34 -5.54
N HIS A 120 -6.28 17.57 -4.87
CA HIS A 120 -6.66 16.22 -5.31
C HIS A 120 -7.18 16.25 -6.76
N GLN A 121 -8.11 17.17 -7.07
CA GLN A 121 -8.65 17.33 -8.42
C GLN A 121 -7.58 17.70 -9.44
N ALA A 122 -6.61 18.56 -9.07
CA ALA A 122 -5.53 18.97 -9.97
C ALA A 122 -4.64 17.79 -10.37
N LEU A 123 -4.29 16.92 -9.41
CA LEU A 123 -3.51 15.70 -9.67
C LEU A 123 -4.26 14.73 -10.58
N HIS A 124 -5.56 14.50 -10.34
CA HIS A 124 -6.39 13.65 -11.19
C HIS A 124 -6.49 14.17 -12.61
N LYS A 125 -6.79 15.46 -12.80
CA LYS A 125 -6.86 16.08 -14.13
C LYS A 125 -5.56 15.97 -14.92
N PHE A 126 -4.42 16.02 -14.22
CA PHE A 126 -3.12 15.84 -14.88
C PHE A 126 -3.01 14.46 -15.54
N CYS A 127 -3.36 13.39 -14.81
CA CYS A 127 -3.33 12.02 -15.33
C CYS A 127 -4.42 11.76 -16.37
N GLU A 128 -5.64 12.30 -16.17
CA GLU A 128 -6.73 12.26 -17.15
C GLU A 128 -6.31 12.86 -18.50
N GLY A 129 -5.55 13.97 -18.48
CA GLY A 129 -4.98 14.59 -19.68
C GLY A 129 -4.00 13.69 -20.44
N GLN A 130 -3.48 12.64 -19.79
CA GLN A 130 -2.62 11.60 -20.37
C GLN A 130 -3.37 10.29 -20.67
N ASN A 131 -4.71 10.24 -20.47
CA ASN A 131 -5.56 9.06 -20.55
C ASN A 131 -5.15 7.93 -19.59
N ALA A 132 -4.65 8.27 -18.41
CA ALA A 132 -4.29 7.35 -17.36
C ALA A 132 -5.13 7.61 -16.09
N ILE A 133 -5.38 6.56 -15.33
CA ILE A 133 -6.04 6.65 -14.02
C ILE A 133 -5.00 7.07 -12.99
N LEU A 134 -5.37 7.92 -12.04
CA LEU A 134 -4.59 8.18 -10.84
C LEU A 134 -5.29 7.55 -9.63
N THR A 135 -4.57 6.70 -8.91
CA THR A 135 -4.99 6.17 -7.61
C THR A 135 -4.08 6.77 -6.54
N LEU A 136 -4.65 7.58 -5.65
CA LEU A 136 -3.92 8.17 -4.52
C LEU A 136 -4.12 7.27 -3.30
N VAL A 137 -3.01 6.80 -2.71
CA VAL A 137 -3.02 6.02 -1.46
C VAL A 137 -2.36 6.88 -0.38
N GLY A 138 -3.19 7.59 0.37
CA GLY A 138 -2.74 8.49 1.41
C GLY A 138 -2.60 7.82 2.78
N LEU A 139 -1.98 8.55 3.72
CA LEU A 139 -1.76 8.10 5.09
C LEU A 139 -3.04 7.60 5.78
N ASP A 140 -4.17 8.30 5.59
CA ASP A 140 -5.43 7.95 6.23
C ASP A 140 -6.02 6.66 5.68
N GLU A 141 -6.04 6.48 4.36
CA GLU A 141 -6.51 5.25 3.71
C GLU A 141 -5.63 4.07 4.13
N LEU A 142 -4.31 4.23 3.99
CA LEU A 142 -3.35 3.19 4.35
C LEU A 142 -3.48 2.79 5.82
N GLY A 143 -3.55 3.78 6.74
CA GLY A 143 -3.70 3.51 8.16
C GLY A 143 -5.00 2.79 8.52
N ASN A 144 -6.13 3.20 7.90
CA ASN A 144 -7.42 2.56 8.12
C ASN A 144 -7.42 1.12 7.58
N ASP A 145 -6.89 0.91 6.38
CA ASP A 145 -6.82 -0.42 5.77
C ASP A 145 -5.91 -1.38 6.55
N LEU A 146 -4.76 -0.90 7.02
CA LEU A 146 -3.88 -1.71 7.87
C LEU A 146 -4.53 -2.07 9.21
N TYR A 147 -5.35 -1.18 9.74
CA TYR A 147 -6.08 -1.46 10.98
C TYR A 147 -7.22 -2.47 10.79
N LEU A 148 -8.00 -2.33 9.69
CA LEU A 148 -9.24 -3.08 9.50
C LEU A 148 -9.06 -4.35 8.66
N ASN A 149 -8.27 -4.28 7.59
CA ASN A 149 -8.23 -5.30 6.54
C ASN A 149 -6.89 -6.05 6.48
N TYR A 150 -5.77 -5.38 6.85
CA TYR A 150 -4.43 -5.95 6.69
C TYR A 150 -3.60 -5.86 7.99
N PRO A 151 -4.10 -6.36 9.15
CA PRO A 151 -3.42 -6.26 10.44
C PRO A 151 -2.05 -6.95 10.46
N ARG A 152 -1.85 -7.95 9.58
CA ARG A 152 -0.55 -8.61 9.43
C ARG A 152 0.52 -7.66 8.89
N ILE A 153 0.19 -6.81 7.93
CA ILE A 153 1.13 -5.80 7.42
C ILE A 153 1.49 -4.80 8.54
N ALA A 154 0.49 -4.37 9.34
CA ALA A 154 0.76 -3.53 10.50
C ALA A 154 1.72 -4.18 11.50
N LYS A 155 1.59 -5.50 11.72
CA LYS A 155 2.50 -6.25 12.59
C LYS A 155 3.90 -6.36 11.99
N ASP A 156 4.01 -6.73 10.71
CA ASP A 156 5.29 -7.03 10.06
C ASP A 156 6.15 -5.77 9.85
N PHE A 157 5.53 -4.63 9.51
CA PHE A 157 6.25 -3.39 9.18
C PHE A 157 6.28 -2.35 10.30
N LEU A 158 5.29 -2.35 11.19
CA LEU A 158 5.13 -1.33 12.23
C LEU A 158 5.28 -1.90 13.64
N ASP A 159 5.41 -3.22 13.79
CA ASP A 159 5.41 -3.94 15.07
C ASP A 159 4.16 -3.63 15.93
N ILE A 160 3.02 -3.43 15.29
CA ILE A 160 1.75 -3.19 15.96
C ILE A 160 0.87 -4.42 15.83
N CYS A 161 0.57 -5.07 16.95
CA CYS A 161 -0.46 -6.10 17.02
C CYS A 161 -1.82 -5.42 17.07
N VAL A 162 -2.60 -5.55 16.00
CA VAL A 162 -4.01 -5.18 15.98
C VAL A 162 -4.79 -6.40 16.43
N ASP A 163 -5.40 -6.30 17.62
CA ASP A 163 -6.42 -7.26 18.01
C ASP A 163 -7.70 -6.86 17.28
N THR A 164 -8.02 -7.59 16.23
CA THR A 164 -9.20 -7.31 15.40
C THR A 164 -10.50 -7.67 16.10
N GLY A 165 -10.41 -8.27 17.29
CA GLY A 165 -11.62 -8.72 18.03
C GLY A 165 -12.50 -9.67 17.21
N GLN A 166 -11.96 -10.27 16.15
CA GLN A 166 -12.68 -11.28 15.39
C GLN A 166 -12.85 -12.49 16.29
N ILE A 167 -13.99 -12.54 16.97
CA ILE A 167 -14.49 -13.78 17.51
C ILE A 167 -14.92 -14.59 16.29
N PHE A 168 -14.01 -15.37 15.74
CA PHE A 168 -14.37 -16.35 14.74
C PHE A 168 -15.46 -17.25 15.31
N SER A 169 -16.52 -17.46 14.57
CA SER A 169 -17.38 -18.61 14.86
C SER A 169 -16.50 -19.88 14.78
N ALA A 170 -16.87 -20.93 15.50
CA ALA A 170 -16.12 -22.18 15.45
C ALA A 170 -15.91 -22.67 14.00
N ASN A 171 -16.88 -22.43 13.12
CA ASN A 171 -16.79 -22.81 11.69
C ASN A 171 -15.78 -21.94 10.93
N GLU A 172 -15.81 -20.62 11.10
CA GLU A 172 -14.83 -19.72 10.47
C GLU A 172 -13.40 -20.02 10.93
N PHE A 173 -13.21 -20.34 12.22
CA PHE A 173 -11.91 -20.75 12.75
C PHE A 173 -11.41 -22.06 12.10
N VAL A 174 -12.30 -23.04 11.92
CA VAL A 174 -11.95 -24.31 11.25
C VAL A 174 -11.63 -24.08 9.78
N GLU A 175 -12.42 -23.29 9.06
CA GLU A 175 -12.19 -22.97 7.65
C GLU A 175 -10.84 -22.27 7.44
N GLU A 176 -10.50 -21.29 8.27
CA GLU A 176 -9.22 -20.59 8.20
C GLU A 176 -8.04 -21.48 8.58
N HIS A 177 -8.22 -22.34 9.61
CA HIS A 177 -7.21 -23.31 10.01
C HIS A 177 -6.96 -24.35 8.91
N ASP A 178 -8.00 -24.87 8.28
CA ASP A 178 -7.90 -25.88 7.22
C ASP A 178 -7.39 -25.29 5.89
N ALA A 179 -7.65 -24.01 5.63
CA ALA A 179 -7.05 -23.27 4.52
C ALA A 179 -5.53 -23.09 4.69
N ASN A 180 -5.04 -23.16 5.93
CA ASN A 180 -3.62 -23.06 6.25
C ASN A 180 -2.95 -24.43 6.10
N LYS A 181 -2.50 -24.76 4.88
CA LYS A 181 -1.97 -26.08 4.46
C LYS A 181 -0.81 -26.65 5.31
N MET A 182 -0.33 -25.92 6.30
CA MET A 182 0.74 -26.33 7.21
C MET A 182 0.22 -26.96 8.50
N SER A 183 -1.08 -26.94 8.75
CA SER A 183 -1.71 -27.45 9.96
C SER A 183 -2.52 -28.73 9.67
N ALA A 184 -2.59 -29.63 10.62
CA ALA A 184 -3.50 -30.77 10.51
C ALA A 184 -4.96 -30.29 10.60
N PRO A 185 -5.90 -30.85 9.79
CA PRO A 185 -7.30 -30.48 9.86
C PRO A 185 -7.86 -30.59 11.29
N LEU A 186 -8.64 -29.58 11.68
CA LEU A 186 -9.35 -29.60 12.97
C LEU A 186 -10.70 -30.29 12.80
N HIS A 187 -10.93 -31.30 13.60
CA HIS A 187 -12.27 -31.88 13.72
C HIS A 187 -13.17 -30.97 14.55
N THR A 188 -14.33 -30.61 14.01
CA THR A 188 -15.36 -29.78 14.70
C THR A 188 -15.78 -30.36 16.06
N GLU A 189 -15.68 -31.65 16.25
CA GLU A 189 -15.98 -32.33 17.53
C GLU A 189 -15.02 -31.94 18.68
N PHE A 190 -13.81 -31.47 18.36
CA PHE A 190 -12.86 -31.02 19.36
C PHE A 190 -13.17 -29.62 19.94
N LEU A 191 -13.99 -28.84 19.26
CA LEU A 191 -14.32 -27.47 19.66
C LEU A 191 -15.52 -27.40 20.62
N LEU A 192 -16.28 -28.49 20.75
CA LEU A 192 -17.43 -28.59 21.65
C LEU A 192 -17.07 -29.45 22.87
N ARG A 193 -16.37 -28.89 23.85
CA ARG A 193 -16.40 -29.47 25.19
C ARG A 193 -17.80 -29.24 25.74
N LYS A 194 -18.56 -30.34 25.86
CA LYS A 194 -19.74 -30.35 26.74
C LYS A 194 -19.22 -30.28 28.16
N GLU A 195 -19.51 -29.20 28.89
CA GLU A 195 -19.45 -29.15 30.34
C GLU A 195 -20.46 -30.13 30.93
#